data_663fe45cf1d4538f254126bb5b0de7d9
#
_entry.id   663fe45cf1d4538f254126bb5b0de7d9
#
_cell.length_a   1.000
_cell.length_b   1.000
_cell.length_c   1.000
_cell.angle_alpha   90.00
_cell.angle_beta   90.00
_cell.angle_gamma   90.00
#
_symmetry.space_group_name_H-M   'P 1'
#
loop_
_entity.id
_entity.type
_entity.pdbx_description
1 polymer ?
#
loop_
_entity_poly.entity_id
_entity_poly.type
_entity_poly.pdbx_seq_one_letter_code
_entity_poly.pdbx_strand_id
1 'polypeptide(L)'
;MEIFIIIGLILLNGLLSMSEIALVSARKARLELEAKRGNKSAKTALKLANEPDRFLSTIQIGITLIGILTGLYSGEAFAYDLAEHVRRIPFLEPYALGVSKTTIVVIVTYLTLIMGELVPKRIGMGYAERVSMLVAKPMNFLSLVASPFVWLLSKSTALTVRLIGTDATEENKVTEEEIKAIVKEGFDVGEVQEVEQDIVERVFNLGDRNVGSIMTHRSELVWLDLTDSIEQIREKVQENLFNIYPVAAGKFDDIKGVVYLKDLFGRIDEPDFSLSQVIRPAEFMPENQSVYNALEQFKQARVKYGIVTDEFGGIQGIVTLKDIMEGLIGQVPDVGEEAEIVERSDGTWLVDGQYNFYDFLEYFDMEDLYAEHDYNTLSGLILEILAVSYTHLRAHETPEH
;
A
#
# COMPACT_ATOMS: atom_id res chain seq x y z
N MET A 1 31.92 -32.87 36.26
CA MET A 1 31.81 -31.38 36.20
C MET A 1 31.65 -30.92 34.77
N GLU A 2 32.37 -31.46 33.83
CA GLU A 2 32.38 -31.08 32.38
C GLU A 2 31.05 -31.24 31.68
N ILE A 3 30.27 -32.32 31.99
CA ILE A 3 28.90 -32.52 31.46
C ILE A 3 27.99 -31.34 31.77
N PHE A 4 28.02 -30.84 32.99
CA PHE A 4 27.18 -29.69 33.40
C PHE A 4 27.57 -28.42 32.67
N ILE A 5 28.85 -28.23 32.36
CA ILE A 5 29.34 -27.09 31.59
C ILE A 5 28.78 -27.17 30.13
N ILE A 6 28.92 -28.35 29.52
CA ILE A 6 28.44 -28.56 28.14
C ILE A 6 26.92 -28.38 28.06
N ILE A 7 26.16 -28.95 28.99
CA ILE A 7 24.71 -28.75 29.05
C ILE A 7 24.37 -27.26 29.25
N GLY A 8 25.08 -26.59 30.16
CA GLY A 8 24.93 -25.17 30.40
C GLY A 8 25.19 -24.31 29.12
N LEU A 9 26.27 -24.66 28.38
CA LEU A 9 26.59 -23.98 27.12
C LEU A 9 25.51 -24.24 26.04
N ILE A 10 25.03 -25.49 25.92
CA ILE A 10 23.95 -25.82 24.98
C ILE A 10 22.66 -25.05 25.31
N LEU A 11 22.28 -24.99 26.59
CA LEU A 11 21.09 -24.23 27.02
C LEU A 11 21.27 -22.73 26.81
N LEU A 12 22.46 -22.20 27.07
CA LEU A 12 22.76 -20.78 26.81
C LEU A 12 22.71 -20.45 25.31
N ASN A 13 23.25 -21.36 24.47
CA ASN A 13 23.11 -21.26 23.02
C ASN A 13 21.61 -21.22 22.57
N GLY A 14 20.84 -22.13 23.17
CA GLY A 14 19.39 -22.19 22.93
C GLY A 14 18.64 -20.91 23.33
N LEU A 15 19.02 -20.29 24.44
CA LEU A 15 18.46 -19.01 24.86
C LEU A 15 18.79 -17.90 23.87
N LEU A 16 20.04 -17.85 23.37
CA LEU A 16 20.42 -16.85 22.36
C LEU A 16 19.70 -17.07 21.03
N SER A 17 19.67 -18.32 20.54
CA SER A 17 18.95 -18.68 19.29
C SER A 17 17.45 -18.43 19.38
N MET A 18 16.83 -18.72 20.52
CA MET A 18 15.43 -18.39 20.76
C MET A 18 15.20 -16.87 20.77
N SER A 19 16.11 -16.10 21.36
CA SER A 19 16.03 -14.64 21.45
C SER A 19 16.16 -13.98 20.08
N GLU A 20 17.06 -14.50 19.25
CA GLU A 20 17.29 -14.06 17.88
C GLU A 20 15.98 -14.10 17.08
N ILE A 21 15.42 -15.29 16.95
CA ILE A 21 14.25 -15.51 16.12
C ILE A 21 12.99 -14.84 16.70
N ALA A 22 12.86 -14.82 18.03
CA ALA A 22 11.72 -14.18 18.67
C ALA A 22 11.68 -12.66 18.40
N LEU A 23 12.83 -11.98 18.42
CA LEU A 23 12.88 -10.55 18.18
C LEU A 23 12.69 -10.19 16.71
N VAL A 24 13.18 -11.02 15.79
CA VAL A 24 13.01 -10.84 14.33
C VAL A 24 11.56 -11.14 13.92
N SER A 25 10.93 -12.16 14.50
CA SER A 25 9.56 -12.57 14.16
C SER A 25 8.48 -11.79 14.91
N ALA A 26 8.81 -11.01 15.93
CA ALA A 26 7.85 -10.25 16.70
C ALA A 26 7.26 -9.10 15.86
N ARG A 27 5.93 -9.00 15.82
CA ARG A 27 5.22 -7.91 15.13
C ARG A 27 5.46 -6.59 15.87
N LYS A 28 6.19 -5.66 15.22
CA LYS A 28 6.52 -4.35 15.80
C LYS A 28 5.28 -3.60 16.30
N ALA A 29 4.18 -3.63 15.55
CA ALA A 29 2.92 -3.00 15.93
C ALA A 29 2.37 -3.53 17.28
N ARG A 30 2.50 -4.83 17.57
CA ARG A 30 2.09 -5.40 18.86
C ARG A 30 3.00 -4.97 19.99
N LEU A 31 4.32 -4.90 19.76
CA LEU A 31 5.27 -4.39 20.74
C LEU A 31 5.04 -2.91 21.05
N GLU A 32 4.70 -2.10 20.05
CA GLU A 32 4.33 -0.69 20.23
C GLU A 32 3.08 -0.52 21.10
N LEU A 33 2.04 -1.32 20.83
CA LEU A 33 0.81 -1.29 21.60
C LEU A 33 1.08 -1.59 23.09
N GLU A 34 1.85 -2.64 23.37
CA GLU A 34 2.24 -2.99 24.74
C GLU A 34 3.16 -1.94 25.40
N ALA A 35 4.06 -1.33 24.63
CA ALA A 35 4.89 -0.23 25.11
C ALA A 35 4.05 1.01 25.49
N LYS A 36 3.04 1.36 24.68
CA LYS A 36 2.06 2.43 24.98
C LYS A 36 1.22 2.14 26.23
N ARG A 37 0.97 0.86 26.54
CA ARG A 37 0.31 0.41 27.78
C ARG A 37 1.23 0.48 29.03
N GLY A 38 2.47 0.95 28.87
CA GLY A 38 3.41 1.15 29.97
C GLY A 38 4.35 -0.05 30.23
N ASN A 39 4.35 -1.08 29.39
CA ASN A 39 5.25 -2.23 29.54
C ASN A 39 6.69 -1.86 29.18
N LYS A 40 7.55 -1.74 30.20
CA LYS A 40 8.99 -1.39 30.02
C LYS A 40 9.77 -2.43 29.23
N SER A 41 9.41 -3.72 29.34
CA SER A 41 10.07 -4.80 28.58
C SER A 41 9.71 -4.71 27.09
N ALA A 42 8.44 -4.41 26.75
CA ALA A 42 8.03 -4.17 25.37
C ALA A 42 8.75 -2.97 24.75
N LYS A 43 8.91 -1.86 25.51
CA LYS A 43 9.69 -0.70 25.06
C LYS A 43 11.15 -1.06 24.76
N THR A 44 11.76 -1.93 25.59
CA THR A 44 13.15 -2.38 25.36
C THR A 44 13.23 -3.33 24.18
N ALA A 45 12.26 -4.26 24.02
CA ALA A 45 12.19 -5.16 22.87
C ALA A 45 12.02 -4.38 21.56
N LEU A 46 11.13 -3.38 21.55
CA LEU A 46 10.91 -2.49 20.40
C LEU A 46 12.19 -1.72 20.01
N LYS A 47 12.93 -1.23 21.01
CA LYS A 47 14.23 -0.58 20.75
C LYS A 47 15.21 -1.53 20.05
N LEU A 48 15.32 -2.76 20.54
CA LEU A 48 16.20 -3.77 19.93
C LEU A 48 15.72 -4.17 18.53
N ALA A 49 14.42 -4.28 18.31
CA ALA A 49 13.82 -4.59 17.01
C ALA A 49 13.99 -3.45 15.98
N ASN A 50 14.19 -2.21 16.43
CA ASN A 50 14.47 -1.06 15.57
C ASN A 50 15.98 -0.89 15.27
N GLU A 51 16.86 -1.56 16.02
CA GLU A 51 18.31 -1.59 15.77
C GLU A 51 18.74 -3.05 15.48
N PRO A 52 18.20 -3.70 14.40
CA PRO A 52 18.37 -5.14 14.16
C PRO A 52 19.83 -5.52 13.96
N ASP A 53 20.60 -4.75 13.22
CA ASP A 53 22.01 -5.06 12.90
C ASP A 53 22.88 -5.19 14.15
N ARG A 54 22.70 -4.27 15.10
CA ARG A 54 23.41 -4.29 16.36
C ARG A 54 23.05 -5.49 17.22
N PHE A 55 21.75 -5.80 17.26
CA PHE A 55 21.22 -6.91 18.03
C PHE A 55 21.65 -8.26 17.44
N LEU A 56 21.47 -8.45 16.14
CA LEU A 56 21.83 -9.68 15.43
C LEU A 56 23.33 -9.94 15.53
N SER A 57 24.17 -8.91 15.30
CA SER A 57 25.63 -9.05 15.47
C SER A 57 26.03 -9.45 16.89
N THR A 58 25.35 -8.91 17.91
CA THR A 58 25.60 -9.27 19.30
C THR A 58 25.32 -10.75 19.58
N ILE A 59 24.16 -11.23 19.13
CA ILE A 59 23.77 -12.63 19.31
C ILE A 59 24.67 -13.55 18.52
N GLN A 60 25.01 -13.21 17.28
CA GLN A 60 25.90 -14.00 16.45
C GLN A 60 27.30 -14.20 17.08
N ILE A 61 27.86 -13.15 17.69
CA ILE A 61 29.09 -13.25 18.47
C ILE A 61 28.91 -14.26 19.61
N GLY A 62 27.79 -14.16 20.35
CA GLY A 62 27.48 -15.03 21.46
C GLY A 62 27.33 -16.49 21.03
N ILE A 63 26.54 -16.77 20.01
CA ILE A 63 26.34 -18.15 19.48
C ILE A 63 27.65 -18.75 18.98
N THR A 64 28.45 -17.98 18.24
CA THR A 64 29.73 -18.42 17.71
C THR A 64 30.73 -18.76 18.85
N LEU A 65 30.82 -17.86 19.84
CA LEU A 65 31.70 -18.08 20.99
C LEU A 65 31.28 -19.32 21.78
N ILE A 66 29.99 -19.48 22.07
CA ILE A 66 29.47 -20.66 22.77
C ILE A 66 29.73 -21.94 21.98
N GLY A 67 29.52 -21.89 20.65
CA GLY A 67 29.76 -23.02 19.75
C GLY A 67 31.23 -23.48 19.80
N ILE A 68 32.18 -22.53 19.73
CA ILE A 68 33.62 -22.81 19.84
C ILE A 68 33.95 -23.41 21.22
N LEU A 69 33.45 -22.81 22.30
CA LEU A 69 33.66 -23.31 23.66
C LEU A 69 33.10 -24.73 23.85
N THR A 70 31.87 -24.97 23.35
CA THR A 70 31.24 -26.29 23.41
C THR A 70 32.07 -27.34 22.66
N GLY A 71 32.54 -27.00 21.46
CA GLY A 71 33.43 -27.90 20.68
C GLY A 71 34.73 -28.19 21.37
N LEU A 72 35.36 -27.16 21.98
CA LEU A 72 36.66 -27.33 22.69
C LEU A 72 36.49 -28.20 23.92
N TYR A 73 35.52 -27.92 24.76
CA TYR A 73 35.28 -28.67 25.99
C TYR A 73 34.82 -30.11 25.73
N SER A 74 33.94 -30.33 24.70
CA SER A 74 33.43 -31.67 24.42
C SER A 74 34.49 -32.62 23.88
N GLY A 75 35.42 -32.11 23.06
CA GLY A 75 36.49 -32.91 22.45
C GLY A 75 37.50 -33.47 23.44
N GLU A 76 37.75 -32.79 24.55
CA GLU A 76 38.68 -33.24 25.58
C GLU A 76 38.00 -34.08 26.67
N ALA A 77 36.80 -33.70 27.11
CA ALA A 77 36.11 -34.27 28.26
C ALA A 77 35.78 -35.78 28.13
N PHE A 78 35.33 -36.21 26.93
CA PHE A 78 34.76 -37.56 26.76
C PHE A 78 35.56 -38.45 25.82
N ALA A 79 36.50 -37.87 25.04
CA ALA A 79 37.23 -38.65 24.04
C ALA A 79 38.12 -39.71 24.65
N TYR A 80 38.74 -39.43 25.78
CA TYR A 80 39.64 -40.38 26.45
C TYR A 80 38.88 -41.54 27.08
N ASP A 81 37.76 -41.30 27.75
CA ASP A 81 36.92 -42.33 28.36
C ASP A 81 36.33 -43.25 27.28
N LEU A 82 35.85 -42.68 26.18
CA LEU A 82 35.34 -43.49 25.07
C LEU A 82 36.44 -44.24 24.37
N ALA A 83 37.63 -43.65 24.22
CA ALA A 83 38.81 -44.32 23.59
C ALA A 83 39.25 -45.55 24.35
N GLU A 84 39.15 -45.56 25.69
CA GLU A 84 39.48 -46.75 26.50
C GLU A 84 38.54 -47.93 26.22
N HIS A 85 37.25 -47.62 25.93
CA HIS A 85 36.28 -48.65 25.52
C HIS A 85 36.48 -49.11 24.07
N VAL A 86 36.81 -48.20 23.15
CA VAL A 86 37.07 -48.49 21.73
C VAL A 86 38.34 -49.33 21.56
N ARG A 87 39.43 -49.18 22.42
CA ARG A 87 40.62 -49.96 22.40
C ARG A 87 40.37 -51.43 22.66
N ARG A 88 39.29 -51.82 23.27
CA ARG A 88 38.92 -53.24 23.47
C ARG A 88 38.59 -53.95 22.17
N ILE A 89 38.40 -53.23 21.09
CA ILE A 89 38.17 -53.81 19.77
C ILE A 89 39.47 -53.82 18.99
N PRO A 90 40.08 -55.00 18.74
CA PRO A 90 41.45 -55.09 18.20
C PRO A 90 41.65 -54.36 16.87
N PHE A 91 40.67 -54.36 16.02
CA PHE A 91 40.69 -53.65 14.69
C PHE A 91 40.70 -52.11 14.82
N LEU A 92 40.14 -51.57 15.89
CA LEU A 92 40.01 -50.12 16.11
C LEU A 92 41.09 -49.59 17.08
N GLU A 93 41.85 -50.41 17.69
CA GLU A 93 42.87 -50.02 18.68
C GLU A 93 43.82 -48.91 18.18
N PRO A 94 44.40 -48.98 16.95
CA PRO A 94 45.30 -47.95 16.45
C PRO A 94 44.56 -46.57 16.20
N TYR A 95 43.27 -46.63 15.99
CA TYR A 95 42.44 -45.45 15.67
C TYR A 95 41.52 -45.04 16.81
N ALA A 96 41.61 -45.67 17.97
CA ALA A 96 40.65 -45.53 19.07
C ALA A 96 40.43 -44.09 19.48
N LEU A 97 41.48 -43.27 19.61
CA LEU A 97 41.35 -41.87 20.01
C LEU A 97 40.69 -41.02 18.91
N GLY A 98 41.04 -41.25 17.64
CA GLY A 98 40.42 -40.54 16.50
C GLY A 98 38.96 -40.84 16.35
N VAL A 99 38.59 -42.13 16.37
CA VAL A 99 37.18 -42.58 16.31
C VAL A 99 36.38 -42.01 17.47
N SER A 100 36.92 -42.06 18.70
CA SER A 100 36.23 -41.55 19.88
C SER A 100 36.00 -40.04 19.81
N LYS A 101 37.00 -39.25 19.41
CA LYS A 101 36.85 -37.80 19.20
C LYS A 101 35.80 -37.49 18.19
N THR A 102 35.84 -38.14 17.04
CA THR A 102 34.85 -37.92 15.96
C THR A 102 33.42 -38.27 16.42
N THR A 103 33.27 -39.42 17.09
CA THR A 103 31.96 -39.86 17.60
C THR A 103 31.36 -38.86 18.60
N ILE A 104 32.20 -38.39 19.55
CA ILE A 104 31.74 -37.40 20.54
C ILE A 104 31.39 -36.08 19.89
N VAL A 105 32.21 -35.59 18.96
CA VAL A 105 31.91 -34.36 18.21
C VAL A 105 30.58 -34.49 17.47
N VAL A 106 30.34 -35.62 16.81
CA VAL A 106 29.04 -35.85 16.10
C VAL A 106 27.86 -35.83 17.08
N ILE A 107 27.98 -36.56 18.21
CA ILE A 107 26.89 -36.61 19.21
C ILE A 107 26.61 -35.22 19.81
N VAL A 108 27.67 -34.54 20.25
CA VAL A 108 27.53 -33.21 20.87
C VAL A 108 26.99 -32.19 19.85
N THR A 109 27.48 -32.23 18.60
CA THR A 109 26.96 -31.37 17.52
C THR A 109 25.48 -31.64 17.30
N TYR A 110 25.05 -32.90 17.23
CA TYR A 110 23.64 -33.26 17.07
C TYR A 110 22.76 -32.73 18.22
N LEU A 111 23.20 -32.91 19.46
CA LEU A 111 22.48 -32.40 20.63
C LEU A 111 22.46 -30.88 20.66
N THR A 112 23.56 -30.22 20.29
CA THR A 112 23.63 -28.75 20.22
C THR A 112 22.70 -28.20 19.15
N LEU A 113 22.64 -28.84 17.97
CA LEU A 113 21.73 -28.44 16.91
C LEU A 113 20.24 -28.54 17.34
N ILE A 114 19.87 -29.67 17.96
CA ILE A 114 18.49 -29.87 18.38
C ILE A 114 18.12 -28.97 19.56
N MET A 115 18.86 -29.11 20.68
CA MET A 115 18.50 -28.47 21.95
C MET A 115 19.00 -27.02 22.06
N GLY A 116 20.11 -26.71 21.37
CA GLY A 116 20.74 -25.40 21.37
C GLY A 116 20.31 -24.49 20.21
N GLU A 117 19.58 -25.02 19.19
CA GLU A 117 19.22 -24.19 18.05
C GLU A 117 17.79 -24.48 17.53
N LEU A 118 17.49 -25.68 17.01
CA LEU A 118 16.26 -25.96 16.30
C LEU A 118 15.01 -25.85 17.19
N VAL A 119 15.02 -26.52 18.36
CA VAL A 119 13.88 -26.47 19.29
C VAL A 119 13.66 -25.07 19.86
N PRO A 120 14.69 -24.37 20.37
CA PRO A 120 14.56 -23.01 20.84
C PRO A 120 14.06 -22.04 19.76
N LYS A 121 14.57 -22.12 18.52
CA LYS A 121 14.07 -21.29 17.40
C LYS A 121 12.59 -21.52 17.13
N ARG A 122 12.13 -22.77 17.16
CA ARG A 122 10.70 -23.08 16.94
C ARG A 122 9.82 -22.52 18.04
N ILE A 123 10.29 -22.58 19.31
CA ILE A 123 9.59 -21.96 20.44
C ILE A 123 9.57 -20.42 20.28
N GLY A 124 10.71 -19.83 19.90
CA GLY A 124 10.85 -18.39 19.69
C GLY A 124 9.91 -17.86 18.62
N MET A 125 9.72 -18.57 17.50
CA MET A 125 8.73 -18.21 16.47
C MET A 125 7.29 -18.32 16.97
N GLY A 126 6.94 -19.39 17.68
CA GLY A 126 5.57 -19.62 18.14
C GLY A 126 5.10 -18.63 19.21
N TYR A 127 6.01 -18.04 19.98
CA TYR A 127 5.68 -17.10 21.07
C TYR A 127 6.49 -15.80 20.97
N ALA A 128 6.69 -15.30 19.75
CA ALA A 128 7.64 -14.26 19.43
C ALA A 128 7.53 -13.00 20.33
N GLU A 129 6.33 -12.43 20.51
CA GLU A 129 6.15 -11.22 21.31
C GLU A 129 6.41 -11.45 22.81
N ARG A 130 5.99 -12.61 23.35
CA ARG A 130 6.21 -12.93 24.78
C ARG A 130 7.67 -13.18 25.08
N VAL A 131 8.32 -13.96 24.22
CA VAL A 131 9.76 -14.28 24.38
C VAL A 131 10.59 -13.02 24.18
N SER A 132 10.33 -12.21 23.15
CA SER A 132 11.08 -10.97 22.91
C SER A 132 11.00 -10.01 24.11
N MET A 133 9.83 -9.85 24.73
CA MET A 133 9.69 -9.04 25.93
C MET A 133 10.44 -9.63 27.16
N LEU A 134 10.45 -10.95 27.29
CA LEU A 134 11.14 -11.63 28.41
C LEU A 134 12.66 -11.47 28.30
N VAL A 135 13.21 -11.63 27.10
CA VAL A 135 14.66 -11.59 26.85
C VAL A 135 15.20 -10.17 26.61
N ALA A 136 14.34 -9.19 26.40
CA ALA A 136 14.72 -7.82 26.02
C ALA A 136 15.76 -7.20 26.94
N LYS A 137 15.57 -7.29 28.28
CA LYS A 137 16.49 -6.69 29.24
C LYS A 137 17.86 -7.36 29.26
N PRO A 138 17.97 -8.71 29.42
CA PRO A 138 19.27 -9.39 29.36
C PRO A 138 19.96 -9.19 28.01
N MET A 139 19.22 -9.20 26.90
CA MET A 139 19.80 -8.97 25.57
C MET A 139 20.29 -7.53 25.38
N ASN A 140 19.57 -6.54 25.90
CA ASN A 140 20.05 -5.15 25.86
C ASN A 140 21.35 -4.97 26.68
N PHE A 141 21.45 -5.64 27.82
CA PHE A 141 22.70 -5.63 28.61
C PHE A 141 23.85 -6.32 27.85
N LEU A 142 23.57 -7.48 27.24
CA LEU A 142 24.56 -8.20 26.43
C LEU A 142 25.02 -7.35 25.22
N SER A 143 24.10 -6.69 24.54
CA SER A 143 24.39 -5.77 23.44
C SER A 143 25.27 -4.60 23.86
N LEU A 144 25.09 -4.08 25.08
CA LEU A 144 25.94 -3.02 25.62
C LEU A 144 27.36 -3.51 25.83
N VAL A 145 27.54 -4.70 26.45
CA VAL A 145 28.85 -5.31 26.69
C VAL A 145 29.55 -5.68 25.38
N ALA A 146 28.80 -6.21 24.40
CA ALA A 146 29.34 -6.58 23.08
C ALA A 146 29.60 -5.38 22.16
N SER A 147 29.15 -4.19 22.51
CA SER A 147 29.22 -2.99 21.68
C SER A 147 30.58 -2.71 21.02
N PRO A 148 31.74 -2.81 21.71
CA PRO A 148 33.02 -2.57 21.04
C PRO A 148 33.33 -3.60 19.96
N PHE A 149 32.96 -4.86 20.17
CA PHE A 149 33.15 -5.91 19.18
C PHE A 149 32.21 -5.75 18.00
N VAL A 150 30.94 -5.41 18.25
CA VAL A 150 29.95 -5.10 17.21
C VAL A 150 30.40 -3.92 16.37
N TRP A 151 30.95 -2.85 16.98
CA TRP A 151 31.49 -1.72 16.25
C TRP A 151 32.63 -2.13 15.30
N LEU A 152 33.57 -2.99 15.79
CA LEU A 152 34.67 -3.48 14.98
C LEU A 152 34.15 -4.30 13.78
N LEU A 153 33.19 -5.21 14.01
CA LEU A 153 32.60 -6.04 12.97
C LEU A 153 31.86 -5.18 11.95
N SER A 154 31.04 -4.23 12.39
CA SER A 154 30.29 -3.32 11.50
C SER A 154 31.24 -2.52 10.60
N LYS A 155 32.36 -2.03 11.12
CA LYS A 155 33.36 -1.32 10.33
C LYS A 155 34.05 -2.24 9.30
N SER A 156 34.37 -3.47 9.70
CA SER A 156 34.97 -4.47 8.81
C SER A 156 33.99 -4.88 7.70
N THR A 157 32.73 -5.11 8.04
CA THR A 157 31.66 -5.46 7.08
C THR A 157 31.44 -4.32 6.09
N ALA A 158 31.29 -3.08 6.59
CA ALA A 158 31.11 -1.90 5.72
C ALA A 158 32.29 -1.72 4.75
N LEU A 159 33.54 -1.97 5.21
CA LEU A 159 34.71 -1.93 4.33
C LEU A 159 34.63 -3.01 3.24
N THR A 160 34.24 -4.23 3.60
CA THR A 160 34.12 -5.35 2.66
C THR A 160 33.00 -5.12 1.64
N VAL A 161 31.82 -4.66 2.07
CA VAL A 161 30.68 -4.33 1.19
C VAL A 161 31.07 -3.24 0.20
N ARG A 162 31.77 -2.19 0.66
CA ARG A 162 32.28 -1.13 -0.20
C ARG A 162 33.29 -1.61 -1.24
N LEU A 163 34.12 -2.59 -0.90
CA LEU A 163 35.08 -3.20 -1.84
C LEU A 163 34.38 -4.06 -2.91
N ILE A 164 33.21 -4.62 -2.60
CA ILE A 164 32.41 -5.43 -3.53
C ILE A 164 31.53 -4.52 -4.43
N GLY A 165 31.35 -3.24 -4.08
CA GLY A 165 30.63 -2.26 -4.90
C GLY A 165 29.10 -2.35 -4.81
N THR A 166 28.56 -2.97 -3.76
CA THR A 166 27.13 -2.98 -3.48
C THR A 166 26.80 -1.84 -2.50
N ASP A 167 26.37 -0.69 -3.00
CA ASP A 167 25.76 0.35 -2.18
C ASP A 167 24.35 -0.09 -1.80
N ALA A 168 24.23 -0.77 -0.68
CA ALA A 168 22.95 -1.20 -0.10
C ALA A 168 22.31 -0.04 0.69
N THR A 169 21.89 1.01 0.01
CA THR A 169 21.05 2.07 0.55
C THR A 169 19.85 2.31 -0.34
N GLU A 170 19.10 1.27 -0.68
CA GLU A 170 17.69 1.47 -0.96
C GLU A 170 17.00 1.45 0.41
N GLU A 171 16.66 2.66 0.90
CA GLU A 171 15.70 2.80 2.00
C GLU A 171 14.45 2.00 1.62
N ASN A 172 14.06 1.06 2.49
CA ASN A 172 12.77 0.37 2.42
C ASN A 172 11.66 1.42 2.59
N LYS A 173 11.38 2.18 1.54
CA LYS A 173 10.16 3.00 1.47
C LYS A 173 9.03 2.04 1.19
N VAL A 174 8.05 2.03 2.07
CA VAL A 174 6.81 1.30 1.82
C VAL A 174 6.19 1.91 0.56
N THR A 175 5.99 1.09 -0.46
CA THR A 175 5.38 1.52 -1.71
C THR A 175 3.86 1.35 -1.66
N GLU A 176 3.16 1.93 -2.60
CA GLU A 176 1.72 1.80 -2.73
C GLU A 176 1.33 0.33 -2.96
N GLU A 177 2.09 -0.37 -3.79
CA GLU A 177 1.87 -1.79 -4.08
C GLU A 177 2.01 -2.65 -2.82
N GLU A 178 2.96 -2.32 -1.93
CA GLU A 178 3.08 -3.01 -0.63
C GLU A 178 1.86 -2.76 0.26
N ILE A 179 1.30 -1.55 0.24
CA ILE A 179 0.08 -1.23 1.02
C ILE A 179 -1.11 -2.00 0.44
N LYS A 180 -1.31 -1.99 -0.88
CA LYS A 180 -2.36 -2.76 -1.56
C LYS A 180 -2.23 -4.27 -1.26
N ALA A 181 -1.01 -4.82 -1.31
CA ALA A 181 -0.75 -6.22 -0.97
C ALA A 181 -1.11 -6.57 0.48
N ILE A 182 -0.82 -5.69 1.44
CA ILE A 182 -1.17 -5.89 2.86
C ILE A 182 -2.70 -5.86 3.06
N VAL A 183 -3.42 -4.96 2.36
CA VAL A 183 -4.89 -4.89 2.42
C VAL A 183 -5.49 -6.15 1.85
N LYS A 184 -4.99 -6.64 0.71
CA LYS A 184 -5.41 -7.90 0.07
C LYS A 184 -5.15 -9.11 0.98
N GLU A 185 -3.98 -9.20 1.62
CA GLU A 185 -3.71 -10.25 2.62
C GLU A 185 -4.72 -10.18 3.78
N GLY A 186 -5.10 -8.96 4.20
CA GLY A 186 -6.13 -8.74 5.22
C GLY A 186 -7.50 -9.25 4.79
N PHE A 187 -7.87 -9.07 3.53
CA PHE A 187 -9.11 -9.61 2.94
C PHE A 187 -9.08 -11.14 2.89
N ASP A 188 -8.00 -11.74 2.39
CA ASP A 188 -7.85 -13.21 2.29
C ASP A 188 -7.98 -13.93 3.66
N VAL A 189 -7.59 -13.28 4.75
CA VAL A 189 -7.73 -13.81 6.11
C VAL A 189 -9.04 -13.39 6.81
N GLY A 190 -9.89 -12.60 6.14
CA GLY A 190 -11.22 -12.18 6.63
C GLY A 190 -11.20 -11.06 7.68
N GLU A 191 -10.11 -10.32 7.80
CA GLU A 191 -9.97 -9.14 8.70
C GLU A 191 -10.39 -7.83 8.00
N VAL A 192 -10.39 -7.79 6.66
CA VAL A 192 -10.81 -6.68 5.81
C VAL A 192 -12.00 -7.16 4.98
N GLN A 193 -13.02 -6.31 4.79
CA GLN A 193 -14.17 -6.61 3.95
C GLN A 193 -13.86 -6.24 2.48
N GLU A 194 -14.56 -6.86 1.54
CA GLU A 194 -14.44 -6.59 0.10
C GLU A 194 -14.62 -5.10 -0.21
N VAL A 195 -15.69 -4.49 0.31
CA VAL A 195 -15.95 -3.04 0.15
C VAL A 195 -14.82 -2.16 0.70
N GLU A 196 -14.15 -2.58 1.79
CA GLU A 196 -13.02 -1.83 2.36
C GLU A 196 -11.78 -1.94 1.48
N GLN A 197 -11.55 -3.10 0.86
CA GLN A 197 -10.47 -3.30 -0.11
C GLN A 197 -10.71 -2.41 -1.34
N ASP A 198 -11.89 -2.46 -1.94
CA ASP A 198 -12.26 -1.69 -3.14
C ASP A 198 -12.10 -0.19 -2.90
N ILE A 199 -12.57 0.33 -1.74
CA ILE A 199 -12.40 1.74 -1.39
C ILE A 199 -10.92 2.12 -1.29
N VAL A 200 -10.07 1.26 -0.72
CA VAL A 200 -8.63 1.54 -0.61
C VAL A 200 -7.99 1.59 -2.00
N GLU A 201 -8.32 0.69 -2.90
CA GLU A 201 -7.84 0.68 -4.28
C GLU A 201 -8.27 1.95 -5.01
N ARG A 202 -9.55 2.33 -4.91
CA ARG A 202 -10.08 3.58 -5.50
C ARG A 202 -9.44 4.84 -4.93
N VAL A 203 -9.11 4.86 -3.63
CA VAL A 203 -8.39 5.98 -3.02
C VAL A 203 -7.04 6.21 -3.70
N PHE A 204 -6.26 5.16 -3.95
CA PHE A 204 -4.98 5.29 -4.63
C PHE A 204 -5.16 5.69 -6.09
N ASN A 205 -6.02 4.99 -6.83
CA ASN A 205 -6.30 5.28 -8.23
C ASN A 205 -6.78 6.73 -8.44
N LEU A 206 -7.67 7.23 -7.57
CA LEU A 206 -8.15 8.61 -7.64
C LEU A 206 -7.03 9.64 -7.36
N GLY A 207 -6.01 9.25 -6.57
CA GLY A 207 -4.85 10.10 -6.29
C GLY A 207 -4.03 10.43 -7.53
N ASP A 208 -3.98 9.52 -8.49
CA ASP A 208 -3.25 9.67 -9.76
C ASP A 208 -4.09 10.34 -10.85
N ARG A 209 -5.41 10.46 -10.64
CA ARG A 209 -6.34 11.08 -11.60
C ARG A 209 -6.33 12.61 -11.51
N ASN A 210 -6.57 13.25 -12.65
CA ASN A 210 -6.81 14.69 -12.75
C ASN A 210 -8.32 15.01 -12.85
N VAL A 211 -8.65 16.29 -12.69
CA VAL A 211 -10.03 16.78 -12.75
C VAL A 211 -10.66 16.49 -14.11
N GLY A 212 -9.90 16.58 -15.20
CA GLY A 212 -10.38 16.29 -16.55
C GLY A 212 -10.90 14.86 -16.73
N SER A 213 -10.36 13.90 -15.94
CA SER A 213 -10.77 12.49 -16.03
C SER A 213 -12.08 12.15 -15.30
N ILE A 214 -12.58 13.04 -14.43
CA ILE A 214 -13.80 12.80 -13.65
C ILE A 214 -14.89 13.85 -13.89
N MET A 215 -14.60 14.89 -14.70
CA MET A 215 -15.56 15.97 -14.96
C MET A 215 -16.69 15.52 -15.89
N THR A 216 -17.85 16.14 -15.75
CA THR A 216 -18.87 16.13 -16.80
C THR A 216 -18.40 17.03 -17.93
N HIS A 217 -18.26 16.48 -19.13
CA HIS A 217 -17.74 17.21 -20.30
C HIS A 217 -18.70 18.27 -20.80
N ARG A 218 -18.15 19.33 -21.42
CA ARG A 218 -18.93 20.51 -21.94
C ARG A 218 -20.07 20.14 -22.89
N SER A 219 -19.99 19.03 -23.62
CA SER A 219 -21.05 18.56 -24.53
C SER A 219 -22.31 18.11 -23.82
N GLU A 220 -22.19 17.72 -22.55
CA GLU A 220 -23.30 17.20 -21.73
C GLU A 220 -23.86 18.26 -20.77
N LEU A 221 -23.21 19.43 -20.71
CA LEU A 221 -23.60 20.48 -19.78
C LEU A 221 -24.82 21.24 -20.23
N VAL A 222 -25.79 21.31 -19.35
CA VAL A 222 -26.92 22.25 -19.49
C VAL A 222 -26.57 23.58 -18.84
N TRP A 223 -26.58 24.65 -19.60
CA TRP A 223 -26.25 25.98 -19.15
C TRP A 223 -27.37 26.98 -19.46
N LEU A 224 -27.42 28.08 -18.74
CA LEU A 224 -28.40 29.14 -18.91
C LEU A 224 -27.73 30.35 -19.56
N ASP A 225 -28.41 30.96 -20.56
CA ASP A 225 -27.97 32.24 -21.12
C ASP A 225 -28.58 33.40 -20.33
N LEU A 226 -27.80 34.48 -20.14
CA LEU A 226 -28.27 35.69 -19.49
C LEU A 226 -29.45 36.33 -20.26
N THR A 227 -29.56 36.01 -21.53
CA THR A 227 -30.63 36.51 -22.42
C THR A 227 -31.85 35.60 -22.50
N ASP A 228 -31.80 34.41 -21.87
CA ASP A 228 -32.91 33.45 -21.82
C ASP A 228 -34.16 34.10 -21.16
N SER A 229 -35.34 33.88 -21.75
CA SER A 229 -36.59 34.21 -21.11
C SER A 229 -36.88 33.29 -19.91
N ILE A 230 -37.75 33.70 -19.02
CA ILE A 230 -38.17 32.89 -17.85
C ILE A 230 -38.73 31.54 -18.31
N GLU A 231 -39.47 31.51 -19.40
CA GLU A 231 -40.06 30.30 -20.01
C GLU A 231 -38.94 29.33 -20.47
N GLN A 232 -37.92 29.86 -21.17
CA GLN A 232 -36.76 29.06 -21.63
C GLN A 232 -35.93 28.50 -20.45
N ILE A 233 -35.76 29.32 -19.42
CA ILE A 233 -35.06 28.84 -18.19
C ILE A 233 -35.85 27.71 -17.57
N ARG A 234 -37.18 27.83 -17.46
CA ARG A 234 -38.03 26.77 -16.89
C ARG A 234 -37.98 25.50 -17.72
N GLU A 235 -38.05 25.57 -19.03
CA GLU A 235 -38.00 24.45 -19.95
C GLU A 235 -36.65 23.69 -19.76
N LYS A 236 -35.52 24.39 -19.85
CA LYS A 236 -34.18 23.79 -19.64
C LYS A 236 -34.03 23.10 -18.29
N VAL A 237 -34.54 23.75 -17.23
CA VAL A 237 -34.44 23.22 -15.85
C VAL A 237 -35.41 22.05 -15.64
N GLN A 238 -36.59 22.03 -16.29
CA GLN A 238 -37.52 20.91 -16.17
C GLN A 238 -37.09 19.68 -16.92
N GLU A 239 -36.44 19.83 -18.08
CA GLU A 239 -35.90 18.75 -18.87
C GLU A 239 -34.67 18.10 -18.18
N ASN A 240 -33.89 18.93 -17.51
CA ASN A 240 -32.60 18.50 -16.89
C ASN A 240 -32.48 19.10 -15.49
N LEU A 241 -32.86 18.34 -14.49
CA LEU A 241 -32.95 18.79 -13.11
C LEU A 241 -31.61 18.65 -12.38
N PHE A 242 -30.73 19.64 -12.48
CA PHE A 242 -29.47 19.71 -11.77
C PHE A 242 -29.51 20.65 -10.56
N ASN A 243 -28.59 20.45 -9.61
CA ASN A 243 -28.48 21.34 -8.45
C ASN A 243 -27.88 22.70 -8.79
N ILE A 244 -27.11 22.78 -9.88
CA ILE A 244 -26.36 23.96 -10.30
C ILE A 244 -26.31 24.05 -11.82
N TYR A 245 -26.38 25.27 -12.35
CA TYR A 245 -26.28 25.56 -13.77
C TYR A 245 -25.22 26.63 -14.00
N PRO A 246 -24.24 26.42 -14.91
CA PRO A 246 -23.40 27.48 -15.42
C PRO A 246 -24.24 28.54 -16.12
N VAL A 247 -23.87 29.81 -15.99
CA VAL A 247 -24.56 30.94 -16.67
C VAL A 247 -23.54 31.65 -17.53
N ALA A 248 -23.86 31.79 -18.82
CA ALA A 248 -22.97 32.41 -19.79
C ALA A 248 -23.69 33.59 -20.51
N ALA A 249 -22.91 34.39 -21.24
CA ALA A 249 -23.46 35.53 -22.03
C ALA A 249 -23.31 35.25 -23.53
N GLY A 250 -24.31 34.62 -24.12
CA GLY A 250 -24.43 34.36 -25.55
C GLY A 250 -23.56 33.23 -26.08
N LYS A 251 -22.40 32.93 -25.43
CA LYS A 251 -21.54 31.81 -25.77
C LYS A 251 -21.13 31.07 -24.49
N PHE A 252 -21.09 29.77 -24.56
CA PHE A 252 -20.74 28.92 -23.41
C PHE A 252 -19.37 29.25 -22.80
N ASP A 253 -18.40 29.63 -23.63
CA ASP A 253 -17.05 29.97 -23.12
C ASP A 253 -17.01 31.31 -22.34
N ASP A 254 -18.10 32.13 -22.39
CA ASP A 254 -18.20 33.40 -21.65
C ASP A 254 -19.00 33.21 -20.34
N ILE A 255 -18.55 32.31 -19.46
CA ILE A 255 -19.17 32.04 -18.17
C ILE A 255 -19.14 33.29 -17.27
N LYS A 256 -20.28 33.74 -16.81
CA LYS A 256 -20.43 34.86 -15.88
C LYS A 256 -20.57 34.41 -14.41
N GLY A 257 -20.88 33.18 -14.21
CA GLY A 257 -21.06 32.58 -12.89
C GLY A 257 -21.91 31.33 -12.95
N VAL A 258 -22.48 30.97 -11.82
CA VAL A 258 -23.38 29.84 -11.68
C VAL A 258 -24.65 30.23 -10.93
N VAL A 259 -25.71 29.46 -11.15
CA VAL A 259 -26.97 29.60 -10.42
C VAL A 259 -27.34 28.27 -9.80
N TYR A 260 -27.74 28.27 -8.54
CA TYR A 260 -28.28 27.10 -7.87
C TYR A 260 -29.78 26.95 -8.12
N LEU A 261 -30.22 25.73 -8.37
CA LEU A 261 -31.66 25.44 -8.54
C LEU A 261 -32.51 26.00 -7.39
N LYS A 262 -32.05 25.91 -6.16
CA LYS A 262 -32.75 26.46 -4.97
C LYS A 262 -32.95 27.96 -5.02
N ASP A 263 -32.03 28.71 -5.64
CA ASP A 263 -32.11 30.16 -5.76
C ASP A 263 -33.07 30.56 -6.91
N LEU A 264 -33.17 29.72 -7.96
CA LEU A 264 -34.19 29.85 -9.03
C LEU A 264 -35.60 29.58 -8.50
N PHE A 265 -35.76 28.42 -7.83
CA PHE A 265 -37.07 27.95 -7.37
C PHE A 265 -37.78 28.95 -6.44
N GLY A 266 -37.02 29.68 -5.62
CA GLY A 266 -37.62 30.67 -4.70
C GLY A 266 -38.00 32.01 -5.36
N ARG A 267 -37.43 32.32 -6.53
CA ARG A 267 -37.48 33.69 -7.07
C ARG A 267 -37.94 33.80 -8.54
N ILE A 268 -37.97 32.70 -9.28
CA ILE A 268 -38.28 32.69 -10.73
C ILE A 268 -39.69 33.25 -11.07
N ASP A 269 -40.60 33.25 -10.09
CA ASP A 269 -41.97 33.74 -10.23
C ASP A 269 -42.13 35.22 -9.82
N GLU A 270 -41.05 35.89 -9.37
CA GLU A 270 -41.08 37.32 -9.05
C GLU A 270 -41.25 38.15 -10.34
N PRO A 271 -42.10 39.20 -10.32
CA PRO A 271 -42.41 39.99 -11.54
C PRO A 271 -41.17 40.63 -12.21
N ASP A 272 -40.14 40.94 -11.43
CA ASP A 272 -38.91 41.61 -11.89
C ASP A 272 -37.70 40.67 -11.83
N PHE A 273 -37.91 39.37 -11.90
CA PHE A 273 -36.83 38.38 -11.84
C PHE A 273 -35.89 38.49 -13.03
N SER A 274 -34.60 38.48 -12.73
CA SER A 274 -33.50 38.34 -13.70
C SER A 274 -32.42 37.42 -13.19
N LEU A 275 -31.87 36.58 -14.07
CA LEU A 275 -30.74 35.67 -13.72
C LEU A 275 -29.60 36.42 -13.05
N SER A 276 -29.31 37.65 -13.48
CA SER A 276 -28.24 38.46 -12.90
C SER A 276 -28.37 38.73 -11.39
N GLN A 277 -29.56 38.61 -10.81
CA GLN A 277 -29.82 38.83 -9.38
C GLN A 277 -29.45 37.60 -8.51
N VAL A 278 -29.37 36.42 -9.13
CA VAL A 278 -29.12 35.13 -8.44
C VAL A 278 -27.81 34.47 -8.84
N ILE A 279 -27.08 35.06 -9.80
CA ILE A 279 -25.77 34.58 -10.21
C ILE A 279 -24.79 34.70 -9.03
N ARG A 280 -24.02 33.64 -8.83
CA ARG A 280 -22.86 33.60 -7.91
C ARG A 280 -21.57 33.46 -8.69
N PRO A 281 -20.44 33.97 -8.16
CA PRO A 281 -19.15 33.78 -8.80
C PRO A 281 -18.88 32.29 -9.02
N ALA A 282 -18.34 31.92 -10.18
CA ALA A 282 -17.91 30.58 -10.47
C ALA A 282 -16.54 30.33 -9.90
N GLU A 283 -16.32 29.12 -9.38
CA GLU A 283 -14.98 28.62 -9.03
C GLU A 283 -14.41 27.92 -10.25
N PHE A 284 -13.18 28.29 -10.64
CA PHE A 284 -12.52 27.73 -11.80
C PHE A 284 -11.32 26.87 -11.37
N MET A 285 -11.06 25.81 -12.12
CA MET A 285 -9.89 24.96 -11.92
C MET A 285 -9.39 24.38 -13.23
N PRO A 286 -8.07 24.19 -13.39
CA PRO A 286 -7.50 23.60 -14.58
C PRO A 286 -7.80 22.09 -14.66
N GLU A 287 -8.00 21.56 -15.88
CA GLU A 287 -8.30 20.16 -16.12
C GLU A 287 -7.18 19.19 -15.64
N ASN A 288 -5.93 19.64 -15.67
CA ASN A 288 -4.76 18.88 -15.22
C ASN A 288 -4.51 18.94 -13.70
N GLN A 289 -5.38 19.63 -12.93
CA GLN A 289 -5.30 19.64 -11.47
C GLN A 289 -5.65 18.28 -10.90
N SER A 290 -4.85 17.78 -9.92
CA SER A 290 -5.20 16.52 -9.26
C SER A 290 -6.53 16.60 -8.52
N VAL A 291 -7.28 15.50 -8.50
CA VAL A 291 -8.60 15.41 -7.88
C VAL A 291 -8.55 15.77 -6.39
N TYR A 292 -7.50 15.36 -5.66
CA TYR A 292 -7.38 15.72 -4.23
C TYR A 292 -7.12 17.21 -4.01
N ASN A 293 -6.40 17.88 -4.91
CA ASN A 293 -6.25 19.33 -4.84
C ASN A 293 -7.57 20.04 -5.12
N ALA A 294 -8.40 19.53 -6.05
CA ALA A 294 -9.75 20.05 -6.29
C ALA A 294 -10.64 19.88 -5.05
N LEU A 295 -10.59 18.73 -4.37
CA LEU A 295 -11.30 18.50 -3.11
C LEU A 295 -10.89 19.49 -2.01
N GLU A 296 -9.60 19.78 -1.87
CA GLU A 296 -9.11 20.79 -0.93
C GLU A 296 -9.58 22.20 -1.32
N GLN A 297 -9.58 22.54 -2.61
CA GLN A 297 -10.11 23.82 -3.10
C GLN A 297 -11.62 23.94 -2.78
N PHE A 298 -12.42 22.88 -2.98
CA PHE A 298 -13.83 22.88 -2.59
C PHE A 298 -14.04 23.17 -1.11
N LYS A 299 -13.22 22.58 -0.23
CA LYS A 299 -13.29 22.82 1.21
C LYS A 299 -12.93 24.27 1.55
N GLN A 300 -11.90 24.83 0.94
CA GLN A 300 -11.44 26.20 1.20
C GLN A 300 -12.43 27.24 0.69
N ALA A 301 -12.90 27.09 -0.56
CA ALA A 301 -13.90 27.98 -1.17
C ALA A 301 -15.33 27.76 -0.63
N ARG A 302 -15.57 26.67 0.11
CA ARG A 302 -16.88 26.23 0.60
C ARG A 302 -17.91 26.05 -0.51
N VAL A 303 -17.48 25.57 -1.65
CA VAL A 303 -18.30 25.20 -2.82
C VAL A 303 -18.26 23.68 -3.02
N LYS A 304 -19.16 23.17 -3.86
CA LYS A 304 -19.24 21.73 -4.17
C LYS A 304 -19.12 21.48 -5.67
N TYR A 305 -18.50 22.39 -6.40
CA TYR A 305 -18.34 22.34 -7.85
C TYR A 305 -17.15 23.20 -8.28
N GLY A 306 -16.65 22.95 -9.48
CA GLY A 306 -15.68 23.78 -10.17
C GLY A 306 -15.90 23.74 -11.67
N ILE A 307 -15.81 24.90 -12.33
CA ILE A 307 -15.80 24.98 -13.78
C ILE A 307 -14.39 24.62 -14.25
N VAL A 308 -14.28 23.64 -15.10
CA VAL A 308 -12.99 23.10 -15.57
C VAL A 308 -12.56 23.84 -16.83
N THR A 309 -11.30 24.25 -16.87
CA THR A 309 -10.71 25.01 -17.99
C THR A 309 -9.44 24.36 -18.51
N ASP A 310 -9.21 24.52 -19.81
CA ASP A 310 -7.91 24.20 -20.42
C ASP A 310 -6.85 25.30 -20.14
N GLU A 311 -5.65 25.13 -20.68
CA GLU A 311 -4.53 26.06 -20.54
C GLU A 311 -4.76 27.42 -21.23
N PHE A 312 -5.72 27.51 -22.12
CA PHE A 312 -6.09 28.70 -22.85
C PHE A 312 -7.30 29.42 -22.25
N GLY A 313 -7.89 28.86 -21.18
CA GLY A 313 -9.08 29.37 -20.53
C GLY A 313 -10.38 28.96 -21.21
N GLY A 314 -10.34 28.01 -22.16
CA GLY A 314 -11.53 27.38 -22.76
C GLY A 314 -12.23 26.47 -21.74
N ILE A 315 -13.56 26.54 -21.70
CA ILE A 315 -14.36 25.72 -20.78
C ILE A 315 -14.41 24.28 -21.29
N GLN A 316 -13.95 23.35 -20.48
CA GLN A 316 -13.96 21.91 -20.80
C GLN A 316 -15.12 21.16 -20.14
N GLY A 317 -15.55 21.61 -18.96
CA GLY A 317 -16.62 20.91 -18.24
C GLY A 317 -16.93 21.50 -16.88
N ILE A 318 -17.58 20.69 -16.06
CA ILE A 318 -17.81 20.94 -14.63
C ILE A 318 -17.43 19.70 -13.84
N VAL A 319 -16.83 19.90 -12.69
CA VAL A 319 -16.59 18.82 -11.71
C VAL A 319 -17.32 19.17 -10.42
N THR A 320 -17.96 18.18 -9.81
CA THR A 320 -18.71 18.34 -8.58
C THR A 320 -18.14 17.46 -7.46
N LEU A 321 -18.59 17.72 -6.23
CA LEU A 321 -18.27 16.84 -5.12
C LEU A 321 -18.87 15.43 -5.31
N LYS A 322 -19.98 15.29 -6.05
CA LYS A 322 -20.59 14.01 -6.40
C LYS A 322 -19.58 13.18 -7.21
N ASP A 323 -18.99 13.75 -8.26
CA ASP A 323 -18.05 13.07 -9.16
C ASP A 323 -16.81 12.58 -8.39
N ILE A 324 -16.28 13.41 -7.46
CA ILE A 324 -15.18 12.99 -6.59
C ILE A 324 -15.59 11.83 -5.65
N MET A 325 -16.81 11.89 -5.11
CA MET A 325 -17.31 10.83 -4.23
C MET A 325 -17.57 9.53 -5.00
N GLU A 326 -18.09 9.60 -6.22
CA GLU A 326 -18.28 8.44 -7.09
C GLU A 326 -16.95 7.80 -7.47
N GLY A 327 -15.90 8.60 -7.69
CA GLY A 327 -14.54 8.09 -7.86
C GLY A 327 -13.98 7.37 -6.63
N LEU A 328 -14.49 7.62 -5.42
CA LEU A 328 -14.05 6.96 -4.19
C LEU A 328 -14.86 5.71 -3.82
N ILE A 329 -16.18 5.74 -4.02
CA ILE A 329 -17.08 4.68 -3.57
C ILE A 329 -17.69 3.87 -4.72
N GLY A 330 -17.40 4.23 -5.97
CA GLY A 330 -18.05 3.70 -7.18
C GLY A 330 -19.29 4.47 -7.58
N GLN A 331 -19.76 4.23 -8.79
CA GLN A 331 -20.96 4.86 -9.31
C GLN A 331 -22.19 4.51 -8.46
N VAL A 332 -22.97 5.54 -8.17
CA VAL A 332 -24.27 5.41 -7.52
C VAL A 332 -25.34 5.86 -8.53
N PRO A 333 -25.98 4.92 -9.25
CA PRO A 333 -26.96 5.25 -10.28
C PRO A 333 -28.12 6.08 -9.71
N ASP A 334 -28.48 7.17 -10.36
CA ASP A 334 -29.67 7.92 -10.01
C ASP A 334 -30.94 7.20 -10.52
N VAL A 335 -32.09 7.46 -9.88
CA VAL A 335 -33.33 6.79 -10.24
C VAL A 335 -33.76 7.22 -11.66
N GLY A 336 -33.69 6.27 -12.61
CA GLY A 336 -34.10 6.47 -13.99
C GLY A 336 -32.95 6.67 -14.97
N GLU A 337 -31.70 6.62 -14.52
CA GLU A 337 -30.53 6.56 -15.42
C GLU A 337 -30.47 5.19 -16.13
N GLU A 338 -30.23 5.21 -17.44
CA GLU A 338 -29.96 4.00 -18.21
C GLU A 338 -28.52 3.53 -17.91
N ALA A 339 -28.34 2.20 -17.85
CA ALA A 339 -27.01 1.65 -17.63
C ALA A 339 -26.08 1.98 -18.82
N GLU A 340 -24.95 2.60 -18.56
CA GLU A 340 -23.96 2.98 -19.58
C GLU A 340 -23.21 1.76 -20.15
N ILE A 341 -23.23 0.63 -19.42
CA ILE A 341 -22.74 -0.68 -19.85
C ILE A 341 -23.88 -1.69 -19.81
N VAL A 342 -24.21 -2.29 -20.94
CA VAL A 342 -25.30 -3.27 -21.08
C VAL A 342 -24.79 -4.55 -21.75
N GLU A 343 -24.90 -5.67 -21.04
CA GLU A 343 -24.60 -6.99 -21.62
C GLU A 343 -25.74 -7.42 -22.55
N ARG A 344 -25.41 -7.81 -23.76
CA ARG A 344 -26.36 -8.34 -24.74
C ARG A 344 -26.49 -9.86 -24.57
N SER A 345 -27.63 -10.37 -25.04
CA SER A 345 -27.93 -11.81 -25.00
C SER A 345 -26.96 -12.71 -25.79
N ASP A 346 -26.14 -12.13 -26.67
CA ASP A 346 -25.11 -12.81 -27.44
C ASP A 346 -23.72 -12.83 -26.78
N GLY A 347 -23.61 -12.28 -25.54
CA GLY A 347 -22.37 -12.17 -24.78
C GLY A 347 -21.48 -10.99 -25.20
N THR A 348 -21.97 -10.07 -26.02
CA THR A 348 -21.30 -8.81 -26.33
C THR A 348 -21.79 -7.70 -25.39
N TRP A 349 -21.04 -6.63 -25.30
CA TRP A 349 -21.36 -5.47 -24.45
C TRP A 349 -21.66 -4.25 -25.30
N LEU A 350 -22.69 -3.53 -24.94
CA LEU A 350 -22.96 -2.18 -25.43
C LEU A 350 -22.44 -1.20 -24.38
N VAL A 351 -21.50 -0.36 -24.77
CA VAL A 351 -20.89 0.63 -23.86
C VAL A 351 -20.99 2.00 -24.49
N ASP A 352 -21.36 3.01 -23.72
CA ASP A 352 -21.33 4.39 -24.20
C ASP A 352 -19.86 4.79 -24.51
N GLY A 353 -19.65 5.42 -25.65
CA GLY A 353 -18.31 5.89 -26.05
C GLY A 353 -17.78 7.04 -25.19
N GLN A 354 -18.63 7.76 -24.49
CA GLN A 354 -18.28 8.79 -23.51
C GLN A 354 -17.99 8.21 -22.13
N TYR A 355 -18.24 6.90 -21.93
CA TYR A 355 -17.98 6.25 -20.66
C TYR A 355 -16.55 6.47 -20.21
N ASN A 356 -16.37 6.75 -18.93
CA ASN A 356 -15.07 7.03 -18.35
C ASN A 356 -14.12 5.84 -18.57
N PHE A 357 -12.92 6.10 -19.10
CA PHE A 357 -11.95 5.06 -19.43
C PHE A 357 -11.51 4.26 -18.20
N TYR A 358 -11.28 4.92 -17.09
CA TYR A 358 -10.84 4.26 -15.83
C TYR A 358 -11.96 3.38 -15.27
N ASP A 359 -13.20 3.88 -15.26
CA ASP A 359 -14.35 3.13 -14.76
C ASP A 359 -14.69 1.95 -15.69
N PHE A 360 -14.40 2.07 -17.00
CA PHE A 360 -14.48 0.96 -17.96
C PHE A 360 -13.47 -0.14 -17.65
N LEU A 361 -12.22 0.20 -17.41
CA LEU A 361 -11.19 -0.78 -17.08
C LEU A 361 -11.49 -1.47 -15.74
N GLU A 362 -11.97 -0.73 -14.75
CA GLU A 362 -12.39 -1.29 -13.47
C GLU A 362 -13.57 -2.27 -13.61
N TYR A 363 -14.57 -1.95 -14.42
CA TYR A 363 -15.73 -2.82 -14.66
C TYR A 363 -15.34 -4.19 -15.23
N PHE A 364 -14.23 -4.27 -15.96
CA PHE A 364 -13.71 -5.50 -16.57
C PHE A 364 -12.48 -6.07 -15.87
N ASP A 365 -12.14 -5.64 -14.66
CA ASP A 365 -10.95 -6.07 -13.88
C ASP A 365 -9.64 -5.90 -14.69
N MET A 366 -9.46 -4.77 -15.39
CA MET A 366 -8.32 -4.50 -16.27
C MET A 366 -7.51 -3.27 -15.83
N GLU A 367 -7.48 -2.94 -14.55
CA GLU A 367 -6.83 -1.75 -13.99
C GLU A 367 -5.31 -1.71 -14.24
N ASP A 368 -4.69 -2.85 -14.49
CA ASP A 368 -3.27 -2.93 -14.88
C ASP A 368 -2.95 -2.10 -16.12
N LEU A 369 -3.97 -1.78 -16.95
CA LEU A 369 -3.82 -0.98 -18.16
C LEU A 369 -3.89 0.54 -17.92
N TYR A 370 -4.13 1.01 -16.69
CA TYR A 370 -4.17 2.44 -16.37
C TYR A 370 -2.91 3.19 -16.79
N ALA A 371 -1.75 2.58 -16.57
CA ALA A 371 -0.45 3.20 -16.86
C ALA A 371 -0.07 3.17 -18.35
N GLU A 372 -0.75 2.37 -19.16
CA GLU A 372 -0.41 2.19 -20.58
C GLU A 372 -1.09 3.21 -21.50
N HIS A 373 -2.21 3.81 -21.03
CA HIS A 373 -3.04 4.69 -21.84
C HIS A 373 -3.48 5.93 -21.04
N ASP A 374 -3.39 7.10 -21.65
CA ASP A 374 -3.76 8.40 -21.03
C ASP A 374 -5.01 8.98 -21.74
N TYR A 375 -6.16 8.34 -21.55
CA TYR A 375 -7.46 8.78 -22.09
C TYR A 375 -8.48 8.97 -21.00
N ASN A 376 -9.41 9.91 -21.20
CA ASN A 376 -10.50 10.17 -20.28
C ASN A 376 -11.77 9.38 -20.62
N THR A 377 -11.93 8.97 -21.90
CA THR A 377 -13.12 8.27 -22.40
C THR A 377 -12.76 7.03 -23.22
N LEU A 378 -13.69 6.07 -23.29
CA LEU A 378 -13.56 4.88 -24.13
C LEU A 378 -13.39 5.23 -25.62
N SER A 379 -14.07 6.28 -26.11
CA SER A 379 -13.87 6.77 -27.48
C SER A 379 -12.44 7.23 -27.73
N GLY A 380 -11.77 7.84 -26.75
CA GLY A 380 -10.37 8.23 -26.85
C GLY A 380 -9.47 7.04 -27.11
N LEU A 381 -9.62 5.99 -26.31
CA LEU A 381 -8.88 4.72 -26.49
C LEU A 381 -9.15 4.08 -27.85
N ILE A 382 -10.42 4.01 -28.29
CA ILE A 382 -10.79 3.42 -29.58
C ILE A 382 -10.16 4.18 -30.73
N LEU A 383 -10.12 5.51 -30.68
CA LEU A 383 -9.50 6.34 -31.71
C LEU A 383 -7.99 6.07 -31.82
N GLU A 384 -7.31 5.87 -30.72
CA GLU A 384 -5.90 5.49 -30.73
C GLU A 384 -5.69 4.10 -31.34
N ILE A 385 -6.38 3.09 -30.81
CA ILE A 385 -6.20 1.69 -31.24
C ILE A 385 -6.50 1.54 -32.75
N LEU A 386 -7.52 2.22 -33.24
CA LEU A 386 -7.90 2.17 -34.65
C LEU A 386 -7.03 3.07 -35.54
N ALA A 387 -6.16 3.91 -34.96
CA ALA A 387 -5.36 4.93 -35.67
C ALA A 387 -6.20 5.77 -36.64
N VAL A 388 -7.47 6.06 -36.32
CA VAL A 388 -8.43 6.73 -37.20
C VAL A 388 -8.55 8.19 -36.77
N SER A 389 -8.26 9.09 -37.70
CA SER A 389 -8.56 10.51 -37.50
C SER A 389 -10.10 10.72 -37.47
N TYR A 390 -10.56 11.64 -36.63
CA TYR A 390 -11.96 12.03 -36.41
C TYR A 390 -12.79 12.26 -37.71
N THR A 391 -12.13 12.50 -38.81
CA THR A 391 -12.74 12.67 -40.14
C THR A 391 -13.30 11.39 -40.74
N HIS A 392 -12.85 10.19 -40.31
CA HIS A 392 -13.34 8.91 -40.84
C HIS A 392 -14.58 8.38 -40.12
N LEU A 393 -14.78 8.70 -38.85
CA LEU A 393 -15.96 8.25 -38.09
C LEU A 393 -17.24 8.86 -38.57
N ARG A 394 -17.24 10.12 -39.06
CA ARG A 394 -18.41 10.78 -39.66
C ARG A 394 -18.87 10.22 -41.00
N ALA A 395 -18.00 9.49 -41.69
CA ALA A 395 -18.33 8.95 -43.02
C ALA A 395 -19.23 7.69 -42.99
N HIS A 396 -19.39 7.05 -41.83
CA HIS A 396 -20.22 5.84 -41.64
C HIS A 396 -21.61 6.13 -41.03
N GLU A 397 -21.88 7.34 -40.59
CA GLU A 397 -23.17 7.74 -39.95
C GLU A 397 -24.17 8.38 -40.93
N THR A 398 -24.06 8.18 -42.22
CA THR A 398 -25.18 8.49 -43.10
C THR A 398 -26.10 7.29 -43.20
N PRO A 399 -27.30 7.29 -42.56
CA PRO A 399 -28.28 6.28 -42.83
C PRO A 399 -28.84 6.58 -44.23
N GLU A 400 -28.56 5.78 -45.17
CA GLU A 400 -29.42 5.66 -46.32
C GLU A 400 -30.69 4.91 -45.91
N HIS A 401 -31.81 5.69 -45.82
CA HIS A 401 -33.22 5.34 -45.80
C HIS A 401 -33.72 4.25 -44.86
#